data_f7ba5a8734d922f9c698cf12dccd0c46
#
_entry.id   f7ba5a8734d922f9c698cf12dccd0c46
#
_cell.length_a   1.000
_cell.length_b   1.000
_cell.length_c   1.000
_cell.angle_alpha   90.00
_cell.angle_beta   90.00
_cell.angle_gamma   90.00
#
_symmetry.space_group_name_H-M   'P 1'
#
loop_
_entity.id
_entity.type
_entity.pdbx_description
1 polymer ?
#
loop_
_entity_poly.entity_id
_entity_poly.type
_entity_poly.pdbx_seq_one_letter_code
_entity_poly.pdbx_strand_id
1 'polypeptide(L)'
;IQAGQATGELVGGNLSLFTKLVCGKYAVNVQNKILFLEELGFEAAPEMVNSNIYYLKQNGVFDKIAGLWIGNYEHPSKISLEKIVMNAIGDEYKFPIIKSDNFGHIDKKIIIPIGTKAEINTNEKIKIKLVEKCVDEGK
;
A
#
# COMPACT_ATOMS: atom_id res chain seq x y z
N ILE A 1 4.95 -9.30 6.56
CA ILE A 1 6.31 -9.18 6.01
C ILE A 1 7.21 -8.51 7.04
N GLN A 2 6.84 -7.36 7.52
CA GLN A 2 7.53 -6.68 8.62
C GLN A 2 6.60 -6.53 9.81
N ALA A 3 7.05 -7.00 10.98
CA ALA A 3 6.24 -6.99 12.20
C ALA A 3 6.03 -5.57 12.74
N GLY A 4 4.89 -5.36 13.39
CA GLY A 4 4.58 -4.10 14.06
C GLY A 4 3.08 -3.83 14.16
N GLN A 5 2.76 -2.65 14.67
CA GLN A 5 1.41 -2.14 14.81
C GLN A 5 1.37 -0.68 14.37
N ALA A 6 0.34 -0.29 13.64
CA ALA A 6 0.12 1.08 13.21
C ALA A 6 -1.37 1.37 13.04
N THR A 7 -1.75 2.62 13.26
CA THR A 7 -3.10 3.12 13.01
C THR A 7 -3.01 4.37 12.14
N GLY A 8 -3.85 4.47 11.12
CA GLY A 8 -3.87 5.63 10.21
C GLY A 8 -5.01 5.53 9.22
N GLU A 9 -5.29 6.65 8.55
CA GLU A 9 -6.23 6.65 7.42
C GLU A 9 -5.65 5.88 6.24
N LEU A 10 -6.50 5.17 5.52
CA LEU A 10 -6.12 4.45 4.30
C LEU A 10 -5.90 5.43 3.15
N VAL A 11 -4.75 5.35 2.51
CA VAL A 11 -4.40 6.11 1.29
C VAL A 11 -3.65 5.20 0.33
N GLY A 12 -3.85 5.37 -0.96
CA GLY A 12 -3.14 4.56 -1.95
C GLY A 12 -3.98 4.19 -3.15
N GLY A 13 -3.65 3.06 -3.77
CA GLY A 13 -4.29 2.50 -4.96
C GLY A 13 -3.29 1.82 -5.89
N ASN A 14 -3.53 1.93 -7.20
CA ASN A 14 -2.59 1.44 -8.20
C ASN A 14 -1.26 2.19 -8.10
N LEU A 15 -0.16 1.45 -8.00
CA LEU A 15 1.18 1.99 -7.75
C LEU A 15 1.61 3.00 -8.83
N SER A 16 1.43 2.66 -10.09
CA SER A 16 1.82 3.53 -11.22
C SER A 16 1.06 4.86 -11.22
N LEU A 17 -0.23 4.84 -10.88
CA LEU A 17 -1.06 6.04 -10.78
C LEU A 17 -0.74 6.84 -9.51
N PHE A 18 -0.58 6.16 -8.39
CA PHE A 18 -0.26 6.81 -7.11
C PHE A 18 1.10 7.52 -7.16
N THR A 19 2.10 6.92 -7.81
CA THR A 19 3.41 7.54 -8.02
C THR A 19 3.30 8.84 -8.80
N LYS A 20 2.53 8.86 -9.87
CA LYS A 20 2.28 10.08 -10.67
C LYS A 20 1.57 11.15 -9.85
N LEU A 21 0.62 10.75 -9.00
CA LEU A 21 -0.10 11.67 -8.12
C LEU A 21 0.84 12.31 -7.09
N VAL A 22 1.70 11.50 -6.43
CA VAL A 22 2.64 11.98 -5.41
C VAL A 22 3.68 12.94 -5.98
N CYS A 23 4.17 12.67 -7.20
CA CYS A 23 5.14 13.52 -7.89
C CYS A 23 4.51 14.75 -8.56
N GLY A 24 3.19 14.88 -8.54
CA GLY A 24 2.44 15.90 -9.25
C GLY A 24 1.95 17.05 -8.37
N LYS A 25 1.27 17.99 -9.02
CA LYS A 25 0.66 19.17 -8.38
C LYS A 25 -0.36 18.83 -7.28
N TYR A 26 -1.00 17.68 -7.40
CA TYR A 26 -2.06 17.22 -6.48
C TYR A 26 -1.57 16.15 -5.52
N ALA A 27 -0.31 16.27 -5.08
CA ALA A 27 0.29 15.34 -4.14
C ALA A 27 -0.59 15.13 -2.90
N VAL A 28 -0.83 13.86 -2.59
CA VAL A 28 -1.65 13.47 -1.43
C VAL A 28 -0.79 13.54 -0.17
N ASN A 29 -1.36 14.07 0.92
CA ASN A 29 -0.72 13.97 2.22
C ASN A 29 -0.72 12.52 2.70
N VAL A 30 0.46 11.94 2.87
CA VAL A 30 0.66 10.56 3.34
C VAL A 30 1.12 10.49 4.81
N GLN A 31 1.26 11.63 5.49
CA GLN A 31 1.79 11.71 6.85
C GLN A 31 0.93 10.90 7.82
N ASN A 32 1.55 9.96 8.53
CA ASN A 32 0.92 9.06 9.50
C ASN A 32 -0.26 8.24 8.94
N LYS A 33 -0.26 7.95 7.63
CA LYS A 33 -1.30 7.16 6.97
C LYS A 33 -0.83 5.73 6.69
N ILE A 34 -1.78 4.82 6.51
CA ILE A 34 -1.52 3.48 6.02
C ILE A 34 -1.61 3.54 4.50
N LEU A 35 -0.46 3.36 3.84
CA LEU A 35 -0.38 3.30 2.39
C LEU A 35 -0.75 1.89 1.92
N PHE A 36 -1.69 1.78 0.97
CA PHE A 36 -1.95 0.52 0.27
C PHE A 36 -1.60 0.64 -1.20
N LEU A 37 -0.93 -0.38 -1.75
CA LEU A 37 -0.45 -0.40 -3.13
C LEU A 37 -0.74 -1.75 -3.78
N GLU A 38 -1.21 -1.72 -5.02
CA GLU A 38 -1.33 -2.86 -5.92
C GLU A 38 -0.85 -2.48 -7.32
N GLU A 39 -0.66 -3.43 -8.20
CA GLU A 39 -0.29 -3.12 -9.58
C GLU A 39 -0.83 -4.17 -10.55
N LEU A 40 -1.14 -3.75 -11.77
CA LEU A 40 -1.58 -4.63 -12.84
C LEU A 40 -0.37 -5.23 -13.58
N GLY A 41 -0.13 -6.51 -13.35
CA GLY A 41 1.06 -7.19 -13.85
C GLY A 41 1.20 -7.29 -15.37
N PHE A 42 0.12 -7.14 -16.13
CA PHE A 42 0.18 -7.10 -17.61
C PHE A 42 0.64 -5.76 -18.14
N GLU A 43 0.46 -4.67 -17.41
CA GLU A 43 0.77 -3.31 -17.83
C GLU A 43 2.09 -2.80 -17.24
N ALA A 44 2.53 -3.37 -16.12
CA ALA A 44 3.73 -2.91 -15.42
C ALA A 44 4.75 -4.04 -15.24
N ALA A 45 5.81 -4.01 -16.04
CA ALA A 45 6.96 -4.89 -15.87
C ALA A 45 7.65 -4.66 -14.50
N PRO A 46 8.31 -5.68 -13.92
CA PRO A 46 8.97 -5.56 -12.61
C PRO A 46 9.93 -4.38 -12.49
N GLU A 47 10.62 -4.02 -13.57
CA GLU A 47 11.54 -2.89 -13.63
C GLU A 47 10.81 -1.56 -13.49
N MET A 48 9.62 -1.43 -14.09
CA MET A 48 8.76 -0.24 -13.94
C MET A 48 8.20 -0.15 -12.53
N VAL A 49 7.75 -1.27 -11.99
CA VAL A 49 7.28 -1.37 -10.59
C VAL A 49 8.40 -0.95 -9.64
N ASN A 50 9.61 -1.47 -9.83
CA ASN A 50 10.79 -1.10 -9.04
C ASN A 50 11.09 0.41 -9.15
N SER A 51 11.05 0.97 -10.35
CA SER A 51 11.25 2.41 -10.56
C SER A 51 10.21 3.25 -9.83
N ASN A 52 8.93 2.85 -9.87
CA ASN A 52 7.86 3.53 -9.15
C ASN A 52 8.07 3.51 -7.63
N ILE A 53 8.51 2.39 -7.07
CA ILE A 53 8.84 2.30 -5.63
C ILE A 53 10.01 3.25 -5.29
N TYR A 54 11.05 3.32 -6.14
CA TYR A 54 12.15 4.27 -5.93
C TYR A 54 11.68 5.73 -6.05
N TYR A 55 10.76 6.08 -6.94
CA TYR A 55 10.17 7.42 -6.98
C TYR A 55 9.42 7.76 -5.69
N LEU A 56 8.64 6.82 -5.13
CA LEU A 56 8.00 7.03 -3.83
C LEU A 56 9.03 7.23 -2.72
N LYS A 57 10.12 6.45 -2.72
CA LYS A 57 11.23 6.57 -1.77
C LYS A 57 11.89 7.95 -1.87
N GLN A 58 12.26 8.38 -3.07
CA GLN A 58 12.90 9.68 -3.31
C GLN A 58 12.02 10.88 -2.93
N ASN A 59 10.70 10.72 -3.01
CA ASN A 59 9.74 11.75 -2.58
C ASN A 59 9.43 11.69 -1.07
N GLY A 60 10.14 10.87 -0.31
CA GLY A 60 10.01 10.76 1.14
C GLY A 60 8.67 10.18 1.59
N VAL A 61 8.02 9.37 0.75
CA VAL A 61 6.73 8.75 1.11
C VAL A 61 6.90 7.78 2.26
N PHE A 62 7.93 6.92 2.18
CA PHE A 62 8.21 5.91 3.21
C PHE A 62 8.69 6.52 4.55
N ASP A 63 9.21 7.76 4.55
CA ASP A 63 9.56 8.48 5.77
C ASP A 63 8.34 8.99 6.55
N LYS A 64 7.18 9.06 5.88
CA LYS A 64 5.98 9.71 6.40
C LYS A 64 4.86 8.74 6.76
N ILE A 65 4.78 7.58 6.11
CA ILE A 65 3.68 6.63 6.33
C ILE A 65 3.79 5.92 7.69
N ALA A 66 2.65 5.52 8.24
CA ALA A 66 2.57 4.74 9.47
C ALA A 66 2.67 3.23 9.21
N GLY A 67 2.27 2.76 8.04
CA GLY A 67 2.28 1.36 7.67
C GLY A 67 2.09 1.15 6.16
N LEU A 68 2.43 -0.03 5.67
CA LEU A 68 2.30 -0.41 4.26
C LEU A 68 1.48 -1.69 4.11
N TRP A 69 0.49 -1.64 3.24
CA TRP A 69 -0.35 -2.78 2.87
C TRP A 69 -0.21 -3.08 1.39
N ILE A 70 0.44 -4.20 1.08
CA ILE A 70 0.73 -4.64 -0.29
C ILE A 70 -0.40 -5.54 -0.77
N GLY A 71 -0.95 -5.22 -1.92
CA GLY A 71 -1.99 -5.97 -2.62
C GLY A 71 -1.46 -6.88 -3.70
N ASN A 72 -2.36 -7.25 -4.61
CA ASN A 72 -2.06 -8.16 -5.69
C ASN A 72 -1.13 -7.51 -6.75
N TYR A 73 -0.27 -8.33 -7.30
CA TYR A 73 0.52 -8.08 -8.49
C TYR A 73 0.89 -9.42 -9.11
N GLU A 74 0.31 -9.72 -10.26
CA GLU A 74 0.58 -10.96 -11.00
C GLU A 74 1.29 -10.64 -12.32
N HIS A 75 2.54 -11.02 -12.40
CA HIS A 75 3.35 -10.87 -13.61
C HIS A 75 3.91 -12.22 -14.06
N PRO A 76 4.04 -12.50 -15.38
CA PRO A 76 4.58 -13.77 -15.90
C PRO A 76 5.95 -14.17 -15.35
N SER A 77 6.78 -13.20 -14.94
CA SER A 77 8.08 -13.47 -14.28
C SER A 77 7.96 -14.08 -12.90
N LYS A 78 6.76 -14.13 -12.30
CA LYS A 78 6.50 -14.59 -10.92
C LYS A 78 7.28 -13.85 -9.83
N ILE A 79 7.79 -12.66 -10.13
CA ILE A 79 8.37 -11.76 -9.13
C ILE A 79 7.22 -11.06 -8.41
N SER A 80 7.16 -11.19 -7.11
CA SER A 80 6.08 -10.62 -6.31
C SER A 80 6.32 -9.13 -5.97
N LEU A 81 5.24 -8.38 -5.78
CA LEU A 81 5.31 -6.95 -5.42
C LEU A 81 6.06 -6.73 -4.10
N GLU A 82 5.80 -7.58 -3.10
CA GLU A 82 6.51 -7.49 -1.82
C GLU A 82 8.01 -7.68 -1.97
N LYS A 83 8.46 -8.57 -2.87
CA LYS A 83 9.90 -8.75 -3.11
C LYS A 83 10.53 -7.50 -3.73
N ILE A 84 9.84 -6.87 -4.69
CA ILE A 84 10.30 -5.63 -5.32
C ILE A 84 10.36 -4.51 -4.27
N VAL A 85 9.28 -4.34 -3.48
CA VAL A 85 9.21 -3.34 -2.42
C VAL A 85 10.35 -3.53 -1.42
N MET A 86 10.50 -4.73 -0.87
CA MET A 86 11.53 -5.00 0.15
C MET A 86 12.96 -4.81 -0.39
N ASN A 87 13.22 -5.14 -1.66
CA ASN A 87 14.52 -4.85 -2.28
C ASN A 87 14.79 -3.36 -2.40
N ALA A 88 13.77 -2.55 -2.69
CA ALA A 88 13.92 -1.11 -2.89
C ALA A 88 14.04 -0.33 -1.57
N ILE A 89 13.27 -0.72 -0.54
CA ILE A 89 13.27 0.00 0.74
C ILE A 89 14.27 -0.58 1.76
N GLY A 90 14.66 -1.87 1.64
CA GLY A 90 15.58 -2.52 2.57
C GLY A 90 15.08 -2.51 4.02
N ASP A 91 16.03 -2.43 4.95
CA ASP A 91 15.76 -2.39 6.41
C ASP A 91 15.73 -0.97 6.99
N GLU A 92 15.67 0.05 6.13
CA GLU A 92 15.70 1.46 6.55
C GLU A 92 14.47 1.87 7.36
N TYR A 93 13.31 1.32 7.00
CA TYR A 93 12.02 1.72 7.55
C TYR A 93 11.50 0.68 8.56
N LYS A 94 10.86 1.17 9.63
CA LYS A 94 10.41 0.33 10.76
C LYS A 94 8.89 0.21 10.90
N PHE A 95 8.12 0.79 9.99
CA PHE A 95 6.67 0.64 9.99
C PHE A 95 6.25 -0.80 9.64
N PRO A 96 5.09 -1.28 10.11
CA PRO A 96 4.60 -2.61 9.76
C PRO A 96 4.28 -2.72 8.27
N ILE A 97 4.62 -3.88 7.69
CA ILE A 97 4.31 -4.21 6.30
C ILE A 97 3.52 -5.51 6.27
N ILE A 98 2.35 -5.47 5.70
CA ILE A 98 1.49 -6.65 5.49
C ILE A 98 1.22 -6.84 3.99
N LYS A 99 0.86 -8.06 3.63
CA LYS A 99 0.41 -8.42 2.28
C LYS A 99 -0.90 -9.19 2.33
N SER A 100 -1.76 -8.92 1.36
CA SER A 100 -2.92 -9.75 1.07
C SER A 100 -3.25 -9.72 -0.42
N ASP A 101 -3.72 -10.83 -0.96
CA ASP A 101 -4.07 -10.98 -2.38
C ASP A 101 -5.58 -10.78 -2.62
N ASN A 102 -6.26 -10.03 -1.74
CA ASN A 102 -7.70 -9.81 -1.80
C ASN A 102 -8.10 -8.42 -2.30
N PHE A 103 -7.16 -7.63 -2.79
CA PHE A 103 -7.43 -6.38 -3.51
C PHE A 103 -6.43 -6.15 -4.65
N GLY A 104 -6.82 -5.30 -5.59
CA GLY A 104 -6.10 -5.01 -6.82
C GLY A 104 -6.91 -5.39 -8.06
N HIS A 105 -6.24 -5.64 -9.16
CA HIS A 105 -6.85 -6.03 -10.44
C HIS A 105 -7.16 -7.54 -10.47
N ILE A 106 -8.07 -7.97 -9.62
CA ILE A 106 -8.52 -9.36 -9.45
C ILE A 106 -10.05 -9.44 -9.48
N ASP A 107 -10.61 -10.62 -9.80
CA ASP A 107 -12.06 -10.81 -9.90
C ASP A 107 -12.77 -10.63 -8.56
N LYS A 108 -12.28 -11.34 -7.51
CA LYS A 108 -12.83 -11.28 -6.16
C LYS A 108 -11.98 -10.38 -5.29
N LYS A 109 -12.46 -9.19 -5.02
CA LYS A 109 -11.75 -8.18 -4.25
C LYS A 109 -12.62 -7.58 -3.15
N ILE A 110 -11.96 -7.13 -2.09
CA ILE A 110 -12.58 -6.35 -1.02
C ILE A 110 -12.71 -4.88 -1.44
N ILE A 111 -13.60 -4.17 -0.79
CA ILE A 111 -13.71 -2.72 -0.89
C ILE A 111 -12.74 -2.10 0.12
N ILE A 112 -11.90 -1.16 -0.34
CA ILE A 112 -11.01 -0.39 0.52
C ILE A 112 -11.55 1.03 0.61
N PRO A 113 -12.08 1.48 1.76
CA PRO A 113 -12.61 2.82 1.92
C PRO A 113 -11.47 3.81 2.16
N ILE A 114 -11.06 4.52 1.10
CA ILE A 114 -10.01 5.55 1.17
C ILE A 114 -10.42 6.65 2.17
N GLY A 115 -9.48 7.09 3.01
CA GLY A 115 -9.70 8.10 4.04
C GLY A 115 -10.25 7.56 5.36
N THR A 116 -10.72 6.32 5.39
CA THR A 116 -11.18 5.68 6.64
C THR A 116 -10.01 5.20 7.47
N LYS A 117 -10.11 5.34 8.79
CA LYS A 117 -9.07 4.91 9.72
C LYS A 117 -9.05 3.38 9.85
N ALA A 118 -7.85 2.82 9.72
CA ALA A 118 -7.57 1.41 9.87
C ALA A 118 -6.42 1.16 10.84
N GLU A 119 -6.34 -0.07 11.34
CA GLU A 119 -5.23 -0.55 12.18
C GLU A 119 -4.57 -1.75 11.50
N ILE A 120 -3.25 -1.72 11.39
CA ILE A 120 -2.42 -2.89 11.13
C ILE A 120 -1.91 -3.41 12.46
N ASN A 121 -2.07 -4.72 12.70
CA ASN A 121 -1.48 -5.43 13.83
C ASN A 121 -1.01 -6.82 13.38
N THR A 122 0.29 -6.99 13.22
CA THR A 122 0.86 -8.22 12.67
C THR A 122 0.80 -9.41 13.64
N ASN A 123 0.52 -9.18 14.93
CA ASN A 123 0.37 -10.21 15.93
C ASN A 123 -1.04 -10.83 15.92
N GLU A 124 -2.01 -10.18 15.27
CA GLU A 124 -3.38 -10.68 15.19
C GLU A 124 -3.56 -11.59 13.96
N LYS A 125 -4.56 -12.48 14.02
CA LYS A 125 -4.94 -13.34 12.90
C LYS A 125 -5.47 -12.49 11.72
N ILE A 126 -6.29 -11.48 12.02
CA ILE A 126 -6.76 -10.48 11.06
C ILE A 126 -5.83 -9.28 11.21
N LYS A 127 -4.88 -9.17 10.29
CA LYS A 127 -3.77 -8.20 10.40
C LYS A 127 -4.14 -6.77 10.06
N ILE A 128 -5.30 -6.54 9.42
CA ILE A 128 -5.82 -5.21 9.14
C ILE A 128 -7.33 -5.18 9.39
N LYS A 129 -7.80 -4.13 10.05
CA LYS A 129 -9.21 -3.89 10.35
C LYS A 129 -9.52 -2.39 10.30
N LEU A 130 -10.74 -2.03 9.89
CA LEU A 130 -11.24 -0.67 10.04
C LEU A 130 -11.54 -0.41 11.53
N VAL A 131 -11.16 0.75 12.03
CA VAL A 131 -11.37 1.17 13.42
C VAL A 131 -12.40 2.28 13.57
N GLU A 132 -13.02 2.66 12.46
CA GLU A 132 -14.16 3.58 12.43
C GLU A 132 -15.17 3.16 11.35
N LYS A 133 -16.38 3.69 11.39
CA LYS A 133 -17.40 3.47 10.35
C LYS A 133 -17.00 4.22 9.08
N CYS A 134 -17.10 3.56 7.94
CA CYS A 134 -16.81 4.14 6.62
C CYS A 134 -18.05 4.71 5.91
N VAL A 135 -19.24 4.49 6.45
CA VAL A 135 -20.52 5.03 5.98
C VAL A 135 -21.37 5.46 7.16
N ASP A 136 -22.10 6.56 7.00
CA ASP A 136 -23.13 6.97 7.94
C ASP A 136 -24.39 6.13 7.72
N GLU A 137 -24.94 5.59 8.81
CA GLU A 137 -26.30 5.03 8.78
C GLU A 137 -27.23 6.24 8.66
N GLY A 138 -27.72 6.50 7.42
CA GLY A 138 -28.64 7.61 7.18
C GLY A 138 -29.82 7.59 8.16
N LYS A 139 -30.13 8.78 8.70
CA LYS A 139 -31.33 8.99 9.53
C LYS A 139 -32.58 8.93 8.66
#